data_975b4bd139a24da79d78cc74ad1a5d24
#
_entry.id   975b4bd139a24da79d78cc74ad1a5d24
#
_cell.length_a   1.000
_cell.length_b   1.000
_cell.length_c   1.000
_cell.angle_alpha   90.00
_cell.angle_beta   90.00
_cell.angle_gamma   90.00
#
_symmetry.space_group_name_H-M   'P 1'
#
loop_
_entity.id
_entity.type
_entity.pdbx_description
1 polymer ?
#
loop_
_entity_poly.entity_id
_entity_poly.type
_entity_poly.pdbx_seq_one_letter_code
_entity_poly.pdbx_strand_id
1 'polypeptide(L)'
;GPISTAAFACAGMFWNPELFAEAGIEKFPETWEEFWDCCDRLQANGITPLGLHTEGTGWAPMLIATAEAAHTEEGYAFMKELLPESYSNDTGLEIAKTLQKLFRYTTEDAIHADYDVAYNNFVAGKVAMIPNGYWMIDQLPEEWKEKVRFSAFPGNKLIASPETFGWAVVSTYSEEVKEGAVEFLKFRTKFNLEEKKELMDKNGRTEISQLLQDYVNAYNNNP
;
A
#
# COMPACT_ATOMS: atom_id res chain seq x y z
N GLY A 1 5.09 22.09 13.43
CA GLY A 1 4.51 20.83 13.02
C GLY A 1 5.05 20.37 11.67
N PRO A 2 4.95 19.10 11.30
CA PRO A 2 5.47 18.61 10.03
C PRO A 2 4.75 19.29 8.85
N ILE A 3 5.49 19.67 7.83
CA ILE A 3 4.94 20.16 6.57
C ILE A 3 4.62 18.92 5.72
N SER A 4 3.35 18.59 5.59
CA SER A 4 2.91 17.45 4.76
C SER A 4 3.13 17.76 3.27
N THR A 5 3.82 16.87 2.58
CA THR A 5 4.02 16.92 1.14
C THR A 5 3.22 15.85 0.37
N ALA A 6 2.56 14.94 1.08
CA ALA A 6 1.79 13.84 0.49
C ALA A 6 0.33 13.91 0.94
N ALA A 7 -0.51 14.48 0.11
CA ALA A 7 -1.93 14.61 0.41
C ALA A 7 -2.71 13.26 0.34
N PHE A 8 -2.15 12.18 -0.24
CA PHE A 8 -2.91 10.97 -0.59
C PHE A 8 -2.08 9.69 -0.52
N ALA A 9 -1.35 9.47 0.57
CA ALA A 9 -0.56 8.26 0.76
C ALA A 9 -1.43 7.11 1.30
N CYS A 10 -2.31 6.56 0.45
CA CYS A 10 -3.10 5.39 0.80
C CYS A 10 -2.52 4.14 0.16
N ALA A 11 -2.63 3.03 0.89
CA ALA A 11 -2.29 1.70 0.44
C ALA A 11 -3.54 0.84 0.28
N GLY A 12 -3.50 -0.03 -0.71
CA GLY A 12 -4.50 -1.03 -1.03
C GLY A 12 -3.83 -2.23 -1.67
N MET A 13 -4.50 -2.89 -2.58
CA MET A 13 -4.01 -4.08 -3.25
C MET A 13 -3.84 -3.84 -4.76
N PHE A 14 -2.63 -4.03 -5.26
CA PHE A 14 -2.39 -4.16 -6.69
C PHE A 14 -2.53 -5.63 -7.08
N TRP A 15 -3.16 -5.90 -8.22
CA TRP A 15 -3.42 -7.26 -8.66
C TRP A 15 -3.36 -7.40 -10.17
N ASN A 16 -3.03 -8.60 -10.63
CA ASN A 16 -2.90 -8.95 -12.02
C ASN A 16 -4.17 -9.67 -12.50
N PRO A 17 -5.04 -9.02 -13.31
CA PRO A 17 -6.29 -9.62 -13.79
C PRO A 17 -6.08 -10.83 -14.70
N GLU A 18 -4.95 -10.95 -15.41
CA GLU A 18 -4.65 -12.11 -16.26
C GLU A 18 -4.48 -13.36 -15.37
N LEU A 19 -3.69 -13.28 -14.29
CA LEU A 19 -3.52 -14.38 -13.34
C LEU A 19 -4.81 -14.73 -12.59
N PHE A 20 -5.64 -13.72 -12.30
CA PHE A 20 -6.96 -13.94 -11.72
C PHE A 20 -7.87 -14.73 -12.70
N ALA A 21 -7.89 -14.32 -13.96
CA ALA A 21 -8.68 -15.00 -14.99
C ALA A 21 -8.24 -16.46 -15.20
N GLU A 22 -6.93 -16.75 -15.14
CA GLU A 22 -6.41 -18.13 -15.19
C GLU A 22 -6.96 -19.01 -14.06
N ALA A 23 -7.20 -18.43 -12.87
CA ALA A 23 -7.84 -19.10 -11.74
C ALA A 23 -9.38 -19.03 -11.77
N GLY A 24 -9.97 -18.48 -12.86
CA GLY A 24 -11.42 -18.30 -13.01
C GLY A 24 -12.00 -17.21 -12.10
N ILE A 25 -11.20 -16.21 -11.72
CA ILE A 25 -11.61 -15.09 -10.85
C ILE A 25 -11.78 -13.86 -11.72
N GLU A 26 -12.99 -13.30 -11.77
CA GLU A 26 -13.33 -12.20 -12.68
C GLU A 26 -13.09 -10.80 -12.05
N LYS A 27 -13.15 -10.70 -10.73
CA LYS A 27 -13.01 -9.43 -10.00
C LYS A 27 -12.22 -9.59 -8.71
N PHE A 28 -11.74 -8.47 -8.19
CA PHE A 28 -11.12 -8.44 -6.86
C PHE A 28 -12.16 -8.73 -5.76
N PRO A 29 -11.80 -9.52 -4.73
CA PRO A 29 -12.71 -9.89 -3.64
C PRO A 29 -13.18 -8.67 -2.83
N GLU A 30 -14.45 -8.65 -2.49
CA GLU A 30 -15.09 -7.57 -1.74
C GLU A 30 -15.16 -7.85 -0.24
N THR A 31 -15.11 -9.13 0.15
CA THR A 31 -15.11 -9.58 1.55
C THR A 31 -13.86 -10.37 1.88
N TRP A 32 -13.53 -10.50 3.18
CA TRP A 32 -12.39 -11.29 3.62
C TRP A 32 -12.57 -12.78 3.37
N GLU A 33 -13.79 -13.28 3.39
CA GLU A 33 -14.10 -14.66 3.01
C GLU A 33 -13.77 -14.90 1.53
N GLU A 34 -14.23 -14.02 0.65
CA GLU A 34 -13.91 -14.06 -0.79
C GLU A 34 -12.40 -13.90 -1.04
N PHE A 35 -11.69 -13.07 -0.25
CA PHE A 35 -10.25 -12.89 -0.38
C PHE A 35 -9.48 -14.18 -0.09
N TRP A 36 -9.84 -14.88 0.96
CA TRP A 36 -9.19 -16.13 1.29
C TRP A 36 -9.55 -17.25 0.30
N ASP A 37 -10.80 -17.32 -0.18
CA ASP A 37 -11.19 -18.21 -1.28
C ASP A 37 -10.41 -17.89 -2.57
N CYS A 38 -10.23 -16.61 -2.89
CA CYS A 38 -9.40 -16.17 -4.00
C CYS A 38 -7.96 -16.67 -3.87
N CYS A 39 -7.34 -16.55 -2.69
CA CYS A 39 -6.02 -17.08 -2.43
C CYS A 39 -5.95 -18.61 -2.62
N ASP A 40 -6.93 -19.35 -2.11
CA ASP A 40 -7.02 -20.81 -2.28
C ASP A 40 -7.16 -21.21 -3.75
N ARG A 41 -7.99 -20.51 -4.50
CA ARG A 41 -8.20 -20.76 -5.95
C ARG A 41 -6.96 -20.45 -6.77
N LEU A 42 -6.28 -19.34 -6.52
CA LEU A 42 -5.00 -19.03 -7.17
C LEU A 42 -3.99 -20.14 -6.92
N GLN A 43 -3.82 -20.54 -5.65
CA GLN A 43 -2.87 -21.57 -5.25
C GLN A 43 -3.21 -22.95 -5.87
N ALA A 44 -4.49 -23.32 -5.93
CA ALA A 44 -4.96 -24.54 -6.57
C ALA A 44 -4.66 -24.58 -8.08
N ASN A 45 -4.50 -23.41 -8.72
CA ASN A 45 -4.10 -23.27 -10.13
C ASN A 45 -2.58 -23.06 -10.30
N GLY A 46 -1.79 -23.27 -9.24
CA GLY A 46 -0.34 -23.15 -9.29
C GLY A 46 0.18 -21.71 -9.33
N ILE A 47 -0.68 -20.74 -9.00
CA ILE A 47 -0.35 -19.31 -8.96
C ILE A 47 -0.13 -18.91 -7.49
N THR A 48 1.04 -18.36 -7.18
CA THR A 48 1.29 -17.80 -5.85
C THR A 48 0.46 -16.54 -5.63
N PRO A 49 -0.40 -16.47 -4.60
CA PRO A 49 -1.32 -15.36 -4.44
C PRO A 49 -0.64 -14.01 -4.13
N LEU A 50 0.32 -13.98 -3.19
CA LEU A 50 0.77 -12.75 -2.56
C LEU A 50 2.29 -12.53 -2.71
N GLY A 51 2.67 -11.33 -3.11
CA GLY A 51 4.02 -10.81 -2.98
C GLY A 51 4.18 -10.08 -1.65
N LEU A 52 4.97 -10.66 -0.73
CA LEU A 52 5.23 -10.07 0.58
C LEU A 52 6.73 -9.98 0.84
N HIS A 53 7.10 -9.08 1.75
CA HIS A 53 8.46 -8.89 2.21
C HIS A 53 8.50 -8.61 3.71
N THR A 54 9.58 -8.99 4.37
CA THR A 54 9.77 -8.78 5.81
C THR A 54 11.16 -8.25 6.15
N GLU A 55 12.14 -8.39 5.26
CA GLU A 55 13.49 -7.90 5.52
C GLU A 55 13.53 -6.38 5.45
N GLY A 56 14.18 -5.77 6.44
CA GLY A 56 14.30 -4.33 6.58
C GLY A 56 13.02 -3.66 7.09
N THR A 57 11.87 -4.02 6.52
CA THR A 57 10.56 -3.47 6.93
C THR A 57 9.45 -4.49 6.68
N GLY A 58 8.66 -4.81 7.70
CA GLY A 58 7.52 -5.73 7.61
C GLY A 58 6.17 -5.06 7.30
N TRP A 59 6.15 -3.90 6.66
CA TRP A 59 4.90 -3.13 6.49
C TRP A 59 3.91 -3.79 5.52
N ALA A 60 4.36 -4.52 4.50
CA ALA A 60 3.46 -5.12 3.50
C ALA A 60 2.47 -6.13 4.12
N PRO A 61 2.88 -7.16 4.87
CA PRO A 61 1.94 -8.04 5.55
C PRO A 61 1.10 -7.30 6.60
N MET A 62 1.65 -6.26 7.23
CA MET A 62 0.92 -5.44 8.20
C MET A 62 -0.23 -4.66 7.57
N LEU A 63 -0.14 -4.24 6.31
CA LEU A 63 -1.25 -3.59 5.61
C LEU A 63 -2.49 -4.49 5.55
N ILE A 64 -2.30 -5.77 5.14
CA ILE A 64 -3.39 -6.74 5.05
C ILE A 64 -3.95 -7.04 6.45
N ALA A 65 -3.07 -7.32 7.42
CA ALA A 65 -3.49 -7.64 8.78
C ALA A 65 -4.24 -6.47 9.46
N THR A 66 -3.81 -5.23 9.21
CA THR A 66 -4.50 -4.02 9.68
C THR A 66 -5.90 -3.90 9.05
N ALA A 67 -5.99 -4.08 7.73
CA ALA A 67 -7.26 -3.98 7.02
C ALA A 67 -8.24 -5.08 7.45
N GLU A 68 -7.77 -6.31 7.65
CA GLU A 68 -8.61 -7.41 8.15
C GLU A 68 -9.05 -7.17 9.60
N ALA A 69 -8.15 -6.77 10.49
CA ALA A 69 -8.53 -6.43 11.86
C ALA A 69 -9.57 -5.31 11.92
N ALA A 70 -9.43 -4.30 11.03
CA ALA A 70 -10.34 -3.16 10.99
C ALA A 70 -11.72 -3.43 10.35
N HIS A 71 -12.03 -4.67 9.94
CA HIS A 71 -13.34 -4.98 9.39
C HIS A 71 -14.47 -5.06 10.46
N THR A 72 -14.09 -5.24 11.73
CA THR A 72 -15.01 -5.16 12.87
C THR A 72 -14.95 -3.78 13.53
N GLU A 73 -16.00 -3.37 14.22
CA GLU A 73 -16.01 -2.09 14.96
C GLU A 73 -14.92 -2.05 16.02
N GLU A 74 -14.73 -3.15 16.74
CA GLU A 74 -13.74 -3.28 17.82
C GLU A 74 -12.31 -3.24 17.27
N GLY A 75 -12.03 -4.00 16.22
CA GLY A 75 -10.75 -3.98 15.54
C GLY A 75 -10.46 -2.63 14.88
N TYR A 76 -11.46 -1.99 14.28
CA TYR A 76 -11.31 -0.65 13.72
C TYR A 76 -10.96 0.40 14.80
N ALA A 77 -11.65 0.36 15.94
CA ALA A 77 -11.34 1.24 17.07
C ALA A 77 -9.91 1.03 17.58
N PHE A 78 -9.50 -0.23 17.74
CA PHE A 78 -8.14 -0.59 18.16
C PHE A 78 -7.07 -0.11 17.17
N MET A 79 -7.29 -0.32 15.87
CA MET A 79 -6.31 0.07 14.83
C MET A 79 -6.20 1.59 14.64
N LYS A 80 -7.13 2.37 15.18
CA LYS A 80 -7.04 3.84 15.22
C LYS A 80 -6.18 4.38 16.37
N GLU A 81 -5.87 3.56 17.35
CA GLU A 81 -4.97 3.95 18.42
C GLU A 81 -3.54 4.07 17.88
N LEU A 82 -2.94 5.26 18.03
CA LEU A 82 -1.59 5.51 17.52
C LEU A 82 -0.55 4.67 18.27
N LEU A 83 -0.74 4.48 19.58
CA LEU A 83 0.13 3.71 20.46
C LEU A 83 -0.74 2.88 21.43
N PRO A 84 -1.25 1.74 21.01
CA PRO A 84 -2.02 0.89 21.90
C PRO A 84 -1.14 0.39 23.06
N GLU A 85 -1.69 0.33 24.26
CA GLU A 85 -0.96 -0.11 25.46
C GLU A 85 -0.44 -1.54 25.33
N SER A 86 -1.18 -2.40 24.65
CA SER A 86 -0.83 -3.80 24.46
C SER A 86 -1.55 -4.40 23.26
N TYR A 87 -0.85 -5.29 22.56
CA TYR A 87 -1.43 -6.22 21.58
C TYR A 87 -1.85 -7.58 22.20
N SER A 88 -1.71 -7.75 23.52
CA SER A 88 -2.16 -8.96 24.22
C SER A 88 -3.66 -8.92 24.51
N ASN A 89 -4.45 -8.89 23.44
CA ASN A 89 -5.91 -8.89 23.45
C ASN A 89 -6.45 -9.67 22.23
N ASP A 90 -7.75 -9.79 22.10
CA ASP A 90 -8.37 -10.57 21.03
C ASP A 90 -8.04 -10.00 19.63
N THR A 91 -8.04 -8.70 19.46
CA THR A 91 -7.65 -8.06 18.18
C THR A 91 -6.19 -8.35 17.83
N GLY A 92 -5.27 -8.25 18.78
CA GLY A 92 -3.87 -8.59 18.57
C GLY A 92 -3.65 -10.08 18.25
N LEU A 93 -4.46 -10.97 18.85
CA LEU A 93 -4.45 -12.38 18.51
C LEU A 93 -4.93 -12.65 17.08
N GLU A 94 -6.00 -11.97 16.64
CA GLU A 94 -6.47 -12.09 15.25
C GLU A 94 -5.45 -11.55 14.26
N ILE A 95 -4.80 -10.42 14.54
CA ILE A 95 -3.69 -9.89 13.74
C ILE A 95 -2.57 -10.95 13.59
N ALA A 96 -2.18 -11.59 14.69
CA ALA A 96 -1.14 -12.63 14.67
C ALA A 96 -1.56 -13.85 13.83
N LYS A 97 -2.82 -14.28 13.91
CA LYS A 97 -3.36 -15.36 13.09
C LYS A 97 -3.39 -14.99 11.60
N THR A 98 -3.80 -13.78 11.28
CA THR A 98 -3.78 -13.27 9.89
C THR A 98 -2.35 -13.28 9.36
N LEU A 99 -1.39 -12.73 10.10
CA LEU A 99 0.02 -12.74 9.70
C LEU A 99 0.53 -14.17 9.46
N GLN A 100 0.24 -15.10 10.36
CA GLN A 100 0.62 -16.51 10.17
C GLN A 100 -0.05 -17.12 8.92
N LYS A 101 -1.31 -16.80 8.66
CA LYS A 101 -2.06 -17.29 7.50
C LYS A 101 -1.50 -16.77 6.19
N LEU A 102 -1.12 -15.48 6.12
CA LEU A 102 -0.57 -14.83 4.92
C LEU A 102 0.64 -15.57 4.36
N PHE A 103 1.53 -16.05 5.23
CA PHE A 103 2.74 -16.76 4.82
C PHE A 103 2.51 -18.16 4.23
N ARG A 104 1.27 -18.63 4.18
CA ARG A 104 0.89 -19.83 3.40
C ARG A 104 0.62 -19.53 1.94
N TYR A 105 0.44 -18.25 1.58
CA TYR A 105 0.01 -17.78 0.28
C TYR A 105 1.06 -16.92 -0.44
N THR A 106 2.27 -16.91 0.05
CA THR A 106 3.37 -16.11 -0.51
C THR A 106 4.53 -16.99 -0.98
N THR A 107 5.54 -16.38 -1.57
CA THR A 107 6.77 -17.06 -1.99
C THR A 107 7.58 -17.56 -0.79
N GLU A 108 8.38 -18.63 -0.98
CA GLU A 108 9.19 -19.22 0.09
C GLU A 108 10.23 -18.23 0.65
N ASP A 109 10.71 -17.31 -0.17
CA ASP A 109 11.69 -16.29 0.18
C ASP A 109 11.12 -15.08 0.92
N ALA A 110 9.79 -14.95 1.05
CA ALA A 110 9.13 -13.77 1.61
C ALA A 110 9.61 -13.39 3.02
N ILE A 111 10.03 -14.36 3.84
CA ILE A 111 10.55 -14.13 5.19
C ILE A 111 11.91 -13.41 5.17
N HIS A 112 12.65 -13.54 4.08
CA HIS A 112 13.97 -12.94 3.88
C HIS A 112 13.99 -11.97 2.69
N ALA A 113 12.85 -11.73 2.08
CA ALA A 113 12.71 -10.81 0.97
C ALA A 113 12.64 -9.36 1.46
N ASP A 114 13.33 -8.49 0.77
CA ASP A 114 13.12 -7.05 0.86
C ASP A 114 12.00 -6.59 -0.10
N TYR A 115 11.74 -5.29 -0.10
CA TYR A 115 10.74 -4.68 -0.99
C TYR A 115 11.00 -4.98 -2.46
N ASP A 116 12.24 -4.88 -2.91
CA ASP A 116 12.61 -5.04 -4.33
C ASP A 116 12.36 -6.46 -4.81
N VAL A 117 12.62 -7.47 -3.97
CA VAL A 117 12.30 -8.87 -4.28
C VAL A 117 10.80 -9.07 -4.45
N ALA A 118 9.98 -8.59 -3.53
CA ALA A 118 8.53 -8.70 -3.62
C ALA A 118 7.96 -7.97 -4.84
N TYR A 119 8.44 -6.76 -5.10
CA TYR A 119 8.08 -5.98 -6.28
C TYR A 119 8.46 -6.71 -7.59
N ASN A 120 9.70 -7.19 -7.69
CA ASN A 120 10.17 -7.92 -8.86
C ASN A 120 9.40 -9.24 -9.08
N ASN A 121 9.02 -9.95 -8.02
CA ASN A 121 8.16 -11.13 -8.14
C ASN A 121 6.79 -10.76 -8.73
N PHE A 122 6.23 -9.61 -8.35
CA PHE A 122 4.96 -9.15 -8.90
C PHE A 122 5.07 -8.75 -10.38
N VAL A 123 6.02 -7.91 -10.75
CA VAL A 123 6.20 -7.48 -12.16
C VAL A 123 6.73 -8.59 -13.07
N ALA A 124 7.29 -9.66 -12.51
CA ALA A 124 7.63 -10.87 -13.25
C ALA A 124 6.44 -11.85 -13.42
N GLY A 125 5.25 -11.51 -12.88
CA GLY A 125 4.08 -12.38 -12.93
C GLY A 125 4.19 -13.64 -12.08
N LYS A 126 5.10 -13.67 -11.11
CA LYS A 126 5.28 -14.81 -10.20
C LYS A 126 4.25 -14.85 -9.08
N VAL A 127 3.67 -13.69 -8.75
CA VAL A 127 2.63 -13.54 -7.74
C VAL A 127 1.47 -12.74 -8.30
N ALA A 128 0.25 -13.03 -7.86
CA ALA A 128 -0.95 -12.44 -8.41
C ALA A 128 -1.30 -11.07 -7.80
N MET A 129 -0.91 -10.81 -6.57
CA MET A 129 -1.24 -9.59 -5.82
C MET A 129 -0.04 -9.10 -5.00
N ILE A 130 -0.02 -7.78 -4.75
CA ILE A 130 0.94 -7.15 -3.83
C ILE A 130 0.25 -6.00 -3.07
N PRO A 131 0.26 -5.99 -1.72
CA PRO A 131 -0.21 -4.85 -0.95
C PRO A 131 0.80 -3.70 -1.08
N ASN A 132 0.34 -2.53 -1.53
CA ASN A 132 1.23 -1.39 -1.74
C ASN A 132 0.44 -0.08 -1.78
N GLY A 133 1.15 1.04 -1.82
CA GLY A 133 0.57 2.36 -1.94
C GLY A 133 0.75 2.99 -3.33
N TYR A 134 0.19 4.18 -3.50
CA TYR A 134 0.19 4.92 -4.78
C TYR A 134 1.61 5.12 -5.37
N TRP A 135 2.63 5.17 -4.53
CA TRP A 135 4.03 5.32 -4.95
C TRP A 135 4.52 4.19 -5.86
N MET A 136 3.87 3.03 -5.83
CA MET A 136 4.18 1.92 -6.73
C MET A 136 3.78 2.23 -8.18
N ILE A 137 2.78 3.07 -8.42
CA ILE A 137 2.30 3.42 -9.78
C ILE A 137 3.44 4.01 -10.62
N ASP A 138 4.23 4.91 -10.02
CA ASP A 138 5.36 5.54 -10.71
C ASP A 138 6.55 4.59 -10.93
N GLN A 139 6.63 3.51 -10.19
CA GLN A 139 7.68 2.49 -10.30
C GLN A 139 7.36 1.43 -11.37
N LEU A 140 6.07 1.24 -11.70
CA LEU A 140 5.68 0.24 -12.67
C LEU A 140 6.17 0.61 -14.08
N PRO A 141 6.69 -0.35 -14.86
CA PRO A 141 6.91 -0.18 -16.29
C PRO A 141 5.62 0.24 -17.00
N GLU A 142 5.72 1.05 -18.07
CA GLU A 142 4.55 1.58 -18.79
C GLU A 142 3.60 0.46 -19.26
N GLU A 143 4.15 -0.65 -19.78
CA GLU A 143 3.36 -1.80 -20.21
C GLU A 143 2.60 -2.49 -19.07
N TRP A 144 3.05 -2.33 -17.82
CA TRP A 144 2.40 -2.88 -16.63
C TRP A 144 1.26 -2.00 -16.13
N LYS A 145 1.33 -0.70 -16.34
CA LYS A 145 0.26 0.26 -15.94
C LYS A 145 -1.08 -0.04 -16.60
N GLU A 146 -1.05 -0.64 -17.79
CA GLU A 146 -2.26 -1.07 -18.51
C GLU A 146 -2.76 -2.47 -18.09
N LYS A 147 -1.87 -3.28 -17.49
CA LYS A 147 -2.18 -4.67 -17.11
C LYS A 147 -2.59 -4.83 -15.66
N VAL A 148 -2.10 -3.98 -14.78
CA VAL A 148 -2.34 -4.04 -13.34
C VAL A 148 -3.59 -3.26 -12.98
N ARG A 149 -4.34 -3.76 -12.02
CA ARG A 149 -5.48 -3.09 -11.40
C ARG A 149 -5.18 -2.75 -9.94
N PHE A 150 -5.90 -1.80 -9.42
CA PHE A 150 -5.85 -1.42 -8.02
C PHE A 150 -7.24 -1.51 -7.39
N SER A 151 -7.29 -2.04 -6.16
CA SER A 151 -8.52 -2.12 -5.36
C SER A 151 -8.23 -1.78 -3.91
N ALA A 152 -9.24 -1.27 -3.22
CA ALA A 152 -9.20 -1.24 -1.76
C ALA A 152 -9.11 -2.67 -1.21
N PHE A 153 -8.64 -2.82 0.02
CA PHE A 153 -8.74 -4.09 0.72
C PHE A 153 -10.21 -4.48 0.92
N PRO A 154 -10.51 -5.79 1.11
CA PRO A 154 -11.87 -6.23 1.39
C PRO A 154 -12.55 -5.41 2.49
N GLY A 155 -13.87 -5.23 2.37
CA GLY A 155 -14.62 -4.30 3.21
C GLY A 155 -14.43 -2.83 2.82
N ASN A 156 -13.93 -2.57 1.60
CA ASN A 156 -13.66 -1.22 1.08
C ASN A 156 -12.74 -0.39 1.98
N LYS A 157 -11.62 -0.96 2.44
CA LYS A 157 -10.65 -0.30 3.32
C LYS A 157 -9.39 0.10 2.56
N LEU A 158 -8.99 1.34 2.72
CA LEU A 158 -7.65 1.83 2.38
C LEU A 158 -6.89 2.09 3.68
N ILE A 159 -5.61 1.78 3.69
CA ILE A 159 -4.75 2.07 4.82
C ILE A 159 -4.01 3.38 4.54
N ALA A 160 -4.23 4.36 5.39
CA ALA A 160 -3.48 5.60 5.39
C ALA A 160 -2.70 5.72 6.69
N SER A 161 -1.46 6.19 6.61
CA SER A 161 -0.75 6.55 7.85
C SER A 161 -1.45 7.74 8.49
N PRO A 162 -1.76 7.69 9.78
CA PRO A 162 -2.28 8.85 10.51
C PRO A 162 -1.22 9.94 10.64
N GLU A 163 0.03 9.58 10.43
CA GLU A 163 1.15 10.50 10.39
C GLU A 163 1.40 10.93 8.95
N THR A 164 1.35 12.21 8.74
CA THR A 164 1.82 12.77 7.50
C THR A 164 3.33 12.64 7.41
N PHE A 165 3.84 12.04 6.36
CA PHE A 165 5.25 12.09 6.05
C PHE A 165 5.67 13.56 5.94
N GLY A 166 6.61 13.96 6.75
CA GLY A 166 7.09 15.33 6.79
C GLY A 166 8.59 15.39 6.95
N TRP A 167 9.14 16.52 6.58
CA TRP A 167 10.54 16.82 6.86
C TRP A 167 10.66 17.32 8.30
N ALA A 168 11.63 16.80 9.01
CA ALA A 168 11.95 17.23 10.36
C ALA A 168 13.38 17.77 10.43
N VAL A 169 13.56 18.83 11.19
CA VAL A 169 14.89 19.36 11.51
C VAL A 169 15.34 18.75 12.84
N VAL A 170 16.53 18.14 12.84
CA VAL A 170 17.07 17.48 14.02
C VAL A 170 17.35 18.52 15.12
N SER A 171 16.76 18.33 16.30
CA SER A 171 16.80 19.29 17.39
C SER A 171 18.18 19.49 18.02
N THR A 172 19.07 18.50 17.85
CA THR A 172 20.42 18.51 18.44
C THR A 172 21.46 19.28 17.61
N TYR A 173 21.12 19.74 16.42
CA TYR A 173 22.03 20.57 15.63
C TYR A 173 22.09 22.02 16.16
N SER A 174 23.17 22.74 15.75
CA SER A 174 23.30 24.17 16.07
C SER A 174 22.15 24.99 15.47
N GLU A 175 21.85 26.15 16.05
CA GLU A 175 20.78 27.02 15.54
C GLU A 175 21.04 27.45 14.10
N GLU A 176 22.28 27.73 13.70
CA GLU A 176 22.65 28.05 12.32
C GLU A 176 22.30 26.94 11.34
N VAL A 177 22.57 25.66 11.69
CA VAL A 177 22.19 24.51 10.87
C VAL A 177 20.68 24.33 10.79
N LYS A 178 19.97 24.55 11.89
CA LYS A 178 18.50 24.49 11.92
C LYS A 178 17.86 25.59 11.05
N GLU A 179 18.34 26.81 11.13
CA GLU A 179 17.90 27.91 10.28
C GLU A 179 18.14 27.62 8.79
N GLY A 180 19.33 27.15 8.43
CA GLY A 180 19.65 26.71 7.08
C GLY A 180 18.75 25.59 6.57
N ALA A 181 18.47 24.60 7.41
CA ALA A 181 17.55 23.50 7.07
C ALA A 181 16.11 24.01 6.86
N VAL A 182 15.62 24.92 7.67
CA VAL A 182 14.30 25.53 7.52
C VAL A 182 14.21 26.33 6.21
N GLU A 183 15.22 27.12 5.88
CA GLU A 183 15.25 27.87 4.60
C GLU A 183 15.31 26.93 3.39
N PHE A 184 16.08 25.84 3.46
CA PHE A 184 16.06 24.80 2.42
C PHE A 184 14.66 24.17 2.27
N LEU A 185 13.97 23.87 3.36
CA LEU A 185 12.62 23.31 3.30
C LEU A 185 11.60 24.28 2.68
N LYS A 186 11.70 25.58 3.01
CA LYS A 186 10.88 26.62 2.37
C LYS A 186 11.12 26.70 0.87
N PHE A 187 12.38 26.71 0.46
CA PHE A 187 12.76 26.69 -0.96
C PHE A 187 12.20 25.45 -1.68
N ARG A 188 12.43 24.26 -1.12
CA ARG A 188 11.95 23.00 -1.70
C ARG A 188 10.42 22.96 -1.83
N THR A 189 9.70 23.44 -0.82
CA THR A 189 8.22 23.48 -0.87
C THR A 189 7.72 24.38 -1.99
N LYS A 190 8.34 25.56 -2.14
CA LYS A 190 8.01 26.49 -3.20
C LYS A 190 8.30 25.89 -4.58
N PHE A 191 9.49 25.31 -4.76
CA PHE A 191 9.90 24.64 -6.00
C PHE A 191 8.94 23.52 -6.39
N ASN A 192 8.58 22.63 -5.47
CA ASN A 192 7.65 21.54 -5.74
C ASN A 192 6.26 22.01 -6.17
N LEU A 193 5.78 23.12 -5.61
CA LEU A 193 4.49 23.72 -5.99
C LEU A 193 4.53 24.34 -7.40
N GLU A 194 5.62 25.02 -7.73
CA GLU A 194 5.81 25.63 -9.05
C GLU A 194 5.98 24.55 -10.12
N GLU A 195 6.78 23.50 -9.87
CA GLU A 195 6.98 22.36 -10.77
C GLU A 195 5.68 21.61 -11.05
N LYS A 196 4.91 21.30 -10.01
CA LYS A 196 3.60 20.65 -10.16
C LYS A 196 2.63 21.50 -10.97
N LYS A 197 2.63 22.81 -10.76
CA LYS A 197 1.79 23.73 -11.51
C LYS A 197 2.18 23.75 -12.99
N GLU A 198 3.48 23.82 -13.29
CA GLU A 198 3.98 23.75 -14.67
C GLU A 198 3.65 22.42 -15.35
N LEU A 199 3.73 21.30 -14.64
CA LEU A 199 3.34 19.98 -15.15
C LEU A 199 1.85 19.90 -15.42
N MET A 200 1.03 20.44 -14.54
CA MET A 200 -0.43 20.53 -14.76
C MET A 200 -0.79 21.42 -15.95
N ASP A 201 -0.08 22.52 -16.14
CA ASP A 201 -0.31 23.46 -17.25
C ASP A 201 0.20 22.90 -18.60
N LYS A 202 1.31 22.15 -18.61
CA LYS A 202 1.91 21.55 -19.82
C LYS A 202 1.20 20.29 -20.29
N ASN A 203 0.66 19.48 -19.37
CA ASN A 203 0.05 18.18 -19.65
C ASN A 203 -1.47 18.28 -19.78
N GLY A 204 -2.02 19.33 -20.39
CA GLY A 204 -3.47 19.43 -20.57
C GLY A 204 -4.12 18.05 -20.73
N ARG A 205 -4.78 17.56 -19.67
CA ARG A 205 -5.49 16.28 -19.50
C ARG A 205 -4.94 15.14 -20.36
N THR A 206 -3.81 14.58 -19.96
CA THR A 206 -3.41 13.23 -20.38
C THR A 206 -4.51 12.26 -19.97
N GLU A 207 -4.86 11.32 -20.85
CA GLU A 207 -5.74 10.20 -20.48
C GLU A 207 -5.18 9.53 -19.23
N ILE A 208 -5.99 9.50 -18.17
CA ILE A 208 -5.61 8.87 -16.92
C ILE A 208 -5.61 7.36 -17.16
N SER A 209 -4.49 6.68 -16.90
CA SER A 209 -4.41 5.22 -17.03
C SER A 209 -5.51 4.53 -16.19
N GLN A 210 -5.93 3.35 -16.60
CA GLN A 210 -6.94 2.57 -15.86
C GLN A 210 -6.52 2.36 -14.41
N LEU A 211 -5.24 2.09 -14.18
CA LEU A 211 -4.70 1.91 -12.83
C LEU A 211 -4.84 3.17 -11.96
N LEU A 212 -4.54 4.34 -12.50
CA LEU A 212 -4.72 5.60 -11.78
C LEU A 212 -6.20 5.90 -11.54
N GLN A 213 -7.06 5.58 -12.52
CA GLN A 213 -8.51 5.69 -12.36
C GLN A 213 -9.03 4.78 -11.24
N ASP A 214 -8.56 3.53 -11.17
CA ASP A 214 -8.90 2.60 -10.10
C ASP A 214 -8.50 3.15 -8.72
N TYR A 215 -7.28 3.70 -8.62
CA TYR A 215 -6.80 4.31 -7.38
C TYR A 215 -7.67 5.50 -6.94
N VAL A 216 -7.96 6.41 -7.87
CA VAL A 216 -8.79 7.60 -7.59
C VAL A 216 -10.21 7.18 -7.19
N ASN A 217 -10.78 6.19 -7.85
CA ASN A 217 -12.11 5.67 -7.52
C ASN A 217 -12.12 5.02 -6.13
N ALA A 218 -11.13 4.19 -5.82
CA ALA A 218 -11.00 3.57 -4.49
C ALA A 218 -10.87 4.64 -3.40
N TYR A 219 -10.07 5.67 -3.63
CA TYR A 219 -9.89 6.78 -2.69
C TYR A 219 -11.18 7.58 -2.48
N ASN A 220 -11.87 7.97 -3.57
CA ASN A 220 -13.08 8.79 -3.49
C ASN A 220 -14.27 8.05 -2.88
N ASN A 221 -14.31 6.72 -3.00
CA ASN A 221 -15.38 5.88 -2.46
C ASN A 221 -15.06 5.33 -1.05
N ASN A 222 -13.90 5.67 -0.49
CA ASN A 222 -13.53 5.25 0.86
C ASN A 222 -14.01 6.31 1.86
N PRO A 223 -14.82 5.93 2.86
CA PRO A 223 -15.39 6.86 3.85
C PRO A 223 -14.38 7.41 4.84
#